data_6f258a48bbd333edd72e1d0ed508d8d7
#
_entry.id   6f258a48bbd333edd72e1d0ed508d8d7
#
_cell.length_a   1.000
_cell.length_b   1.000
_cell.length_c   1.000
_cell.angle_alpha   90.00
_cell.angle_beta   90.00
_cell.angle_gamma   90.00
#
_symmetry.space_group_name_H-M   'P 1'
#
loop_
_entity.id
_entity.type
_entity.pdbx_description
1 polymer ?
#
loop_
_entity_poly.entity_id
_entity_poly.type
_entity_poly.pdbx_seq_one_letter_code
_entity_poly.pdbx_strand_id
1 'polypeptide(L)'
;SKIDSREKYNSIHKETVDYFIEETVSTAMKHKQPTEFDLACVLFHLFKDQYVCVSIRNNCWYEYIQHRWYEIDSGSTLRLLISKDLWQTYVKKIKGAYDKLDTLDSDSEDYKYYTSRCAKLSEIGLLLKKTTWKNNIMREARELFYDQHFIEKLDQNPYLLCFNNCV
;
A
#
# COMPACT_ATOMS: atom_id res chain seq x y z
N SER A 1 26.43 -6.78 11.28
CA SER A 1 25.79 -8.06 11.61
C SER A 1 24.48 -8.21 10.82
N LYS A 2 23.88 -9.42 10.77
CA LYS A 2 22.59 -9.66 10.09
C LYS A 2 21.46 -8.84 10.73
N ILE A 3 21.55 -8.53 12.02
CA ILE A 3 20.58 -7.72 12.76
C ILE A 3 20.65 -6.26 12.27
N ASP A 4 21.86 -5.70 12.16
CA ASP A 4 22.05 -4.32 11.66
C ASP A 4 21.50 -4.13 10.23
N SER A 5 21.71 -5.13 9.37
CA SER A 5 21.22 -5.09 7.98
C SER A 5 19.70 -5.11 7.91
N ARG A 6 19.04 -5.87 8.78
CA ARG A 6 17.57 -5.96 8.84
C ARG A 6 16.94 -4.70 9.42
N GLU A 7 17.53 -4.14 10.45
CA GLU A 7 17.08 -2.87 11.05
C GLU A 7 17.22 -1.73 10.04
N LYS A 8 18.34 -1.65 9.33
CA LYS A 8 18.56 -0.68 8.26
C LYS A 8 17.58 -0.84 7.12
N TYR A 9 17.31 -2.07 6.67
CA TYR A 9 16.30 -2.35 5.64
C TYR A 9 14.91 -1.88 6.07
N ASN A 10 14.50 -2.22 7.31
CA ASN A 10 13.19 -1.82 7.84
C ASN A 10 13.06 -0.30 7.96
N SER A 11 14.13 0.40 8.34
CA SER A 11 14.15 1.87 8.41
C SER A 11 13.97 2.49 7.03
N ILE A 12 14.74 2.05 6.03
CA ILE A 12 14.64 2.53 4.64
C ILE A 12 13.26 2.22 4.05
N HIS A 13 12.74 1.03 4.31
CA HIS A 13 11.40 0.65 3.84
C HIS A 13 10.32 1.54 4.44
N LYS A 14 10.39 1.83 5.74
CA LYS A 14 9.46 2.74 6.41
C LYS A 14 9.52 4.15 5.83
N GLU A 15 10.72 4.69 5.64
CA GLU A 15 10.92 6.01 5.05
C GLU A 15 10.34 6.09 3.63
N THR A 16 10.51 5.03 2.84
CA THR A 16 9.95 4.94 1.48
C THR A 16 8.42 4.94 1.50
N VAL A 17 7.81 4.15 2.37
CA VAL A 17 6.35 4.12 2.54
C VAL A 17 5.84 5.49 2.99
N ASP A 18 6.47 6.11 3.97
CA ASP A 18 6.11 7.44 4.47
C ASP A 18 6.20 8.51 3.37
N TYR A 19 7.22 8.45 2.52
CA TYR A 19 7.36 9.35 1.36
C TYR A 19 6.13 9.28 0.44
N PHE A 20 5.70 8.08 0.05
CA PHE A 20 4.55 7.91 -0.83
C PHE A 20 3.23 8.29 -0.17
N ILE A 21 3.08 8.06 1.14
CA ILE A 21 1.93 8.56 1.89
C ILE A 21 1.89 10.08 1.84
N GLU A 22 3.00 10.76 2.08
CA GLU A 22 3.09 12.22 2.03
C GLU A 22 2.75 12.77 0.63
N GLU A 23 3.13 12.07 -0.44
CA GLU A 23 2.73 12.43 -1.81
C GLU A 23 1.20 12.40 -1.96
N THR A 24 0.52 11.39 -1.42
CA THR A 24 -0.96 11.33 -1.47
C THR A 24 -1.62 12.47 -0.71
N VAL A 25 -1.10 12.82 0.45
CA VAL A 25 -1.60 13.93 1.29
C VAL A 25 -1.35 15.26 0.60
N SER A 26 -0.16 15.48 0.09
CA SER A 26 0.20 16.71 -0.64
C SER A 26 -0.69 16.92 -1.86
N THR A 27 -0.93 15.88 -2.64
CA THR A 27 -1.83 15.95 -3.80
C THR A 27 -3.27 16.25 -3.36
N ALA A 28 -3.76 15.62 -2.30
CA ALA A 28 -5.09 15.88 -1.77
C ALA A 28 -5.26 17.32 -1.26
N MET A 29 -4.22 17.87 -0.65
CA MET A 29 -4.25 19.28 -0.18
C MET A 29 -4.24 20.28 -1.33
N LYS A 30 -3.56 19.97 -2.44
CA LYS A 30 -3.49 20.85 -3.63
C LYS A 30 -4.69 20.70 -4.55
N HIS A 31 -5.18 19.48 -4.74
CA HIS A 31 -6.17 19.10 -5.77
C HIS A 31 -7.45 18.48 -5.21
N LYS A 32 -7.69 18.59 -3.91
CA LYS A 32 -8.83 18.06 -3.15
C LYS A 32 -8.76 16.55 -2.89
N GLN A 33 -8.31 15.75 -3.84
CA GLN A 33 -8.22 14.29 -3.73
C GLN A 33 -6.83 13.81 -4.13
N PRO A 34 -6.38 12.64 -3.58
CA PRO A 34 -5.20 11.96 -4.09
C PRO A 34 -5.51 11.32 -5.44
N THR A 35 -4.51 10.80 -6.12
CA THR A 35 -4.71 9.97 -7.31
C THR A 35 -4.71 8.49 -6.94
N GLU A 36 -5.43 7.68 -7.70
CA GLU A 36 -5.43 6.22 -7.55
C GLU A 36 -4.02 5.63 -7.76
N PHE A 37 -3.27 6.21 -8.69
CA PHE A 37 -1.88 5.81 -8.93
C PHE A 37 -1.00 6.01 -7.69
N ASP A 38 -1.07 7.17 -7.04
CA ASP A 38 -0.27 7.45 -5.84
C ASP A 38 -0.65 6.51 -4.68
N LEU A 39 -1.94 6.23 -4.51
CA LEU A 39 -2.41 5.24 -3.54
C LEU A 39 -1.94 3.82 -3.87
N ALA A 40 -1.91 3.45 -5.15
CA ALA A 40 -1.36 2.18 -5.60
C ALA A 40 0.15 2.09 -5.33
N CYS A 41 0.91 3.19 -5.43
CA CYS A 41 2.31 3.23 -5.04
C CYS A 41 2.52 2.95 -3.55
N VAL A 42 1.67 3.49 -2.68
CA VAL A 42 1.72 3.17 -1.25
C VAL A 42 1.45 1.68 -1.02
N LEU A 43 0.41 1.14 -1.65
CA LEU A 43 0.06 -0.28 -1.59
C LEU A 43 1.23 -1.16 -2.06
N PHE A 44 1.86 -0.79 -3.17
CA PHE A 44 3.01 -1.51 -3.72
C PHE A 44 4.18 -1.55 -2.73
N HIS A 45 4.58 -0.41 -2.18
CA HIS A 45 5.71 -0.36 -1.24
C HIS A 45 5.42 -1.08 0.09
N LEU A 46 4.16 -1.18 0.49
CA LEU A 46 3.77 -1.99 1.65
C LEU A 46 3.88 -3.49 1.39
N PHE A 47 3.50 -3.95 0.20
CA PHE A 47 3.23 -5.37 -0.06
C PHE A 47 4.00 -5.98 -1.24
N LYS A 48 4.99 -5.29 -1.80
CA LYS A 48 5.76 -5.76 -2.97
C LYS A 48 6.45 -7.11 -2.78
N ASP A 49 6.76 -7.48 -1.55
CA ASP A 49 7.42 -8.75 -1.23
C ASP A 49 6.43 -9.90 -1.01
N GLN A 50 5.13 -9.61 -0.98
CA GLN A 50 4.06 -10.58 -0.71
C GLN A 50 3.17 -10.85 -1.92
N TYR A 51 3.18 -10.00 -2.92
CA TYR A 51 2.29 -10.09 -4.07
C TYR A 51 3.03 -9.84 -5.38
N VAL A 52 2.65 -10.57 -6.41
CA VAL A 52 3.12 -10.38 -7.78
C VAL A 52 1.96 -10.51 -8.74
N CYS A 53 1.87 -9.59 -9.70
CA CYS A 53 0.98 -9.72 -10.85
C CYS A 53 1.76 -10.36 -12.00
N VAL A 54 1.28 -11.49 -12.50
CA VAL A 54 1.94 -12.24 -13.57
C VAL A 54 1.29 -12.03 -14.94
N SER A 55 0.06 -11.52 -14.97
CA SER A 55 -0.64 -11.14 -16.20
C SER A 55 -1.55 -9.95 -15.92
N ILE A 56 -1.22 -8.82 -16.50
CA ILE A 56 -2.05 -7.59 -16.41
C ILE A 56 -3.39 -7.81 -17.11
N ARG A 57 -3.33 -8.39 -18.32
CA ARG A 57 -4.51 -8.64 -19.14
C ARG A 57 -5.52 -9.56 -18.46
N ASN A 58 -5.04 -10.66 -17.89
CA ASN A 58 -5.89 -11.69 -17.27
C ASN A 58 -6.11 -11.45 -15.78
N ASN A 59 -5.52 -10.39 -15.21
CA ASN A 59 -5.58 -10.07 -13.79
C ASN A 59 -5.18 -11.27 -12.90
N CYS A 60 -4.08 -11.92 -13.26
CA CYS A 60 -3.55 -13.08 -12.54
C CYS A 60 -2.50 -12.65 -11.53
N TRP A 61 -2.64 -13.14 -10.32
CA TRP A 61 -1.80 -12.78 -9.18
C TRP A 61 -1.31 -13.99 -8.42
N TYR A 62 -0.16 -13.80 -7.75
CA TYR A 62 0.37 -14.74 -6.75
C TYR A 62 0.59 -14.03 -5.43
N GLU A 63 0.35 -14.74 -4.34
CA GLU A 63 0.56 -14.31 -2.96
C GLU A 63 1.54 -15.22 -2.24
N TYR A 64 2.50 -14.63 -1.51
CA TYR A 64 3.47 -15.36 -0.72
C TYR A 64 2.93 -15.61 0.68
N ILE A 65 2.70 -16.86 1.04
CA ILE A 65 2.16 -17.29 2.33
C ILE A 65 2.97 -18.49 2.83
N GLN A 66 3.42 -18.44 4.09
CA GLN A 66 4.12 -19.54 4.72
C GLN A 66 5.26 -20.14 3.86
N HIS A 67 6.11 -19.25 3.34
CA HIS A 67 7.27 -19.59 2.51
C HIS A 67 6.96 -20.18 1.14
N ARG A 68 5.72 -20.04 0.63
CA ARG A 68 5.29 -20.50 -0.70
C ARG A 68 4.43 -19.47 -1.42
N TRP A 69 4.44 -19.56 -2.75
CA TRP A 69 3.61 -18.74 -3.62
C TRP A 69 2.34 -19.49 -4.01
N TYR A 70 1.21 -18.83 -3.88
CA TYR A 70 -0.11 -19.34 -4.24
C TYR A 70 -0.74 -18.43 -5.28
N GLU A 71 -1.33 -19.03 -6.32
CA GLU A 71 -2.19 -18.29 -7.23
C GLU A 71 -3.46 -17.81 -6.50
N ILE A 72 -3.80 -16.56 -6.70
CA ILE A 72 -5.01 -15.95 -6.15
C ILE A 72 -5.86 -15.32 -7.24
N ASP A 73 -7.17 -15.36 -7.06
CA ASP A 73 -8.11 -14.81 -8.03
C ASP A 73 -8.14 -13.28 -7.96
N SER A 74 -7.80 -12.65 -9.08
CA SER A 74 -7.93 -11.20 -9.29
C SER A 74 -7.25 -10.31 -8.23
N GLY A 75 -6.29 -10.85 -7.49
CA GLY A 75 -5.64 -10.12 -6.40
C GLY A 75 -6.56 -9.80 -5.23
N SER A 76 -7.61 -10.61 -5.02
CA SER A 76 -8.68 -10.34 -4.04
C SER A 76 -8.19 -10.11 -2.62
N THR A 77 -7.16 -10.83 -2.18
CA THR A 77 -6.59 -10.65 -0.84
C THR A 77 -5.83 -9.31 -0.71
N LEU A 78 -5.12 -8.90 -1.76
CA LEU A 78 -4.47 -7.57 -1.80
C LEU A 78 -5.51 -6.45 -1.78
N ARG A 79 -6.60 -6.61 -2.56
CA ARG A 79 -7.71 -5.64 -2.57
C ARG A 79 -8.32 -5.46 -1.18
N LEU A 80 -8.47 -6.55 -0.42
CA LEU A 80 -8.95 -6.50 0.95
C LEU A 80 -8.00 -5.70 1.86
N LEU A 81 -6.69 -5.82 1.66
CA LEU A 81 -5.68 -5.08 2.43
C LEU A 81 -5.77 -3.56 2.23
N ILE A 82 -6.33 -3.09 1.11
CA ILE A 82 -6.60 -1.65 0.92
C ILE A 82 -7.50 -1.12 2.03
N SER A 83 -8.57 -1.84 2.35
CA SER A 83 -9.53 -1.43 3.38
C SER A 83 -9.13 -1.81 4.81
N LYS A 84 -8.07 -2.58 4.97
CA LYS A 84 -7.54 -3.02 6.28
C LYS A 84 -6.18 -2.38 6.57
N ASP A 85 -5.10 -2.95 6.10
CA ASP A 85 -3.73 -2.55 6.45
C ASP A 85 -3.37 -1.16 5.90
N LEU A 86 -3.70 -0.89 4.63
CA LEU A 86 -3.48 0.44 4.05
C LEU A 86 -4.30 1.50 4.78
N TRP A 87 -5.57 1.23 5.04
CA TRP A 87 -6.43 2.11 5.82
C TRP A 87 -5.87 2.36 7.23
N GLN A 88 -5.39 1.34 7.94
CA GLN A 88 -4.77 1.46 9.25
C GLN A 88 -3.53 2.37 9.23
N THR A 89 -2.77 2.32 8.15
CA THR A 89 -1.60 3.20 7.96
C THR A 89 -2.03 4.67 7.99
N TYR A 90 -3.12 5.02 7.31
CA TYR A 90 -3.68 6.38 7.35
C TYR A 90 -4.29 6.73 8.71
N VAL A 91 -4.94 5.80 9.39
CA VAL A 91 -5.46 6.02 10.76
C VAL A 91 -4.32 6.39 11.73
N LYS A 92 -3.18 5.71 11.64
CA LYS A 92 -1.99 6.04 12.44
C LYS A 92 -1.47 7.45 12.14
N LYS A 93 -1.47 7.86 10.88
CA LYS A 93 -1.09 9.22 10.47
C LYS A 93 -2.07 10.27 10.99
N ILE A 94 -3.36 9.99 10.98
CA ILE A 94 -4.40 10.86 11.56
C ILE A 94 -4.14 11.05 13.06
N LYS A 95 -3.90 9.96 13.78
CA LYS A 95 -3.58 10.02 15.21
C LYS A 95 -2.36 10.88 15.48
N GLY A 96 -1.28 10.67 14.75
CA GLY A 96 -0.06 11.48 14.86
C GLY A 96 -0.30 12.98 14.60
N ALA A 97 -1.16 13.31 13.63
CA ALA A 97 -1.52 14.68 13.32
C ALA A 97 -2.37 15.33 14.44
N TYR A 98 -3.29 14.59 15.05
CA TYR A 98 -4.04 15.06 16.22
C TYR A 98 -3.14 15.26 17.45
N ASP A 99 -2.21 14.34 17.71
CA ASP A 99 -1.23 14.48 18.79
C ASP A 99 -0.38 15.75 18.59
N LYS A 100 -0.05 16.07 17.33
CA LYS A 100 0.66 17.30 17.00
C LYS A 100 -0.18 18.56 17.28
N LEU A 101 -1.47 18.54 16.95
CA LEU A 101 -2.40 19.64 17.23
C LEU A 101 -2.47 19.98 18.72
N ASP A 102 -2.43 18.99 19.60
CA ASP A 102 -2.47 19.18 21.05
C ASP A 102 -1.27 19.95 21.57
N THR A 103 -0.18 20.01 20.83
CA THR A 103 1.06 20.73 21.20
C THR A 103 1.15 22.14 20.62
N LEU A 104 0.22 22.53 19.74
CA LEU A 104 0.28 23.78 18.99
C LEU A 104 -0.72 24.82 19.53
N ASP A 105 -0.36 26.10 19.36
CA ASP A 105 -1.26 27.21 19.60
C ASP A 105 -2.35 27.24 18.53
N SER A 106 -3.62 27.31 18.95
CA SER A 106 -4.79 27.32 18.08
C SER A 106 -4.83 28.47 17.06
N ASP A 107 -4.13 29.57 17.33
CA ASP A 107 -4.03 30.71 16.44
C ASP A 107 -2.85 30.65 15.46
N SER A 108 -1.99 29.64 15.60
CA SER A 108 -0.79 29.48 14.76
C SER A 108 -1.12 28.96 13.34
N GLU A 109 -0.26 29.30 12.36
CA GLU A 109 -0.35 28.76 11.00
C GLU A 109 -0.13 27.24 10.98
N ASP A 110 0.73 26.73 11.86
CA ASP A 110 0.97 25.29 11.99
C ASP A 110 -0.31 24.56 12.47
N TYR A 111 -1.07 25.14 13.38
CA TYR A 111 -2.34 24.58 13.83
C TYR A 111 -3.34 24.48 12.66
N LYS A 112 -3.47 25.52 11.86
CA LYS A 112 -4.33 25.53 10.66
C LYS A 112 -3.89 24.46 9.66
N TYR A 113 -2.60 24.34 9.41
CA TYR A 113 -2.02 23.33 8.53
C TYR A 113 -2.35 21.91 9.01
N TYR A 114 -2.09 21.59 10.28
CA TYR A 114 -2.36 20.25 10.81
C TYR A 114 -3.85 19.92 10.89
N THR A 115 -4.71 20.91 11.10
CA THR A 115 -6.16 20.74 11.03
C THR A 115 -6.60 20.34 9.61
N SER A 116 -6.11 21.04 8.59
CA SER A 116 -6.36 20.70 7.19
C SER A 116 -5.79 19.32 6.84
N ARG A 117 -4.60 19.00 7.33
CA ARG A 117 -3.95 17.70 7.14
C ARG A 117 -4.80 16.56 7.75
N CYS A 118 -5.30 16.71 8.96
CA CYS A 118 -6.20 15.73 9.58
C CYS A 118 -7.45 15.49 8.72
N ALA A 119 -8.07 16.55 8.22
CA ALA A 119 -9.24 16.45 7.36
C ALA A 119 -8.92 15.67 6.07
N LYS A 120 -7.79 15.97 5.42
CA LYS A 120 -7.38 15.28 4.18
C LYS A 120 -7.03 13.81 4.42
N LEU A 121 -6.31 13.51 5.48
CA LEU A 121 -6.01 12.12 5.87
C LEU A 121 -7.30 11.31 6.12
N SER A 122 -8.28 11.91 6.79
CA SER A 122 -9.59 11.27 7.04
C SER A 122 -10.37 11.03 5.75
N GLU A 123 -10.37 12.00 4.83
CA GLU A 123 -10.99 11.85 3.50
C GLU A 123 -10.33 10.73 2.69
N ILE A 124 -8.99 10.66 2.69
CA ILE A 124 -8.26 9.56 2.01
C ILE A 124 -8.65 8.23 2.64
N GLY A 125 -8.66 8.12 3.96
CA GLY A 125 -9.07 6.90 4.65
C GLY A 125 -10.46 6.43 4.23
N LEU A 126 -11.41 7.34 4.04
CA LEU A 126 -12.75 7.01 3.55
C LEU A 126 -12.74 6.47 2.12
N LEU A 127 -11.90 7.03 1.23
CA LEU A 127 -11.76 6.54 -0.15
C LEU A 127 -11.32 5.08 -0.19
N LEU A 128 -10.46 4.65 0.73
CA LEU A 128 -9.95 3.28 0.83
C LEU A 128 -11.03 2.25 1.24
N LYS A 129 -12.20 2.72 1.66
CA LYS A 129 -13.38 1.90 1.97
C LYS A 129 -14.38 1.85 0.82
N LYS A 130 -14.20 2.68 -0.22
CA LYS A 130 -15.14 2.77 -1.34
C LYS A 130 -14.77 1.80 -2.45
N THR A 131 -15.76 1.04 -2.94
CA THR A 131 -15.59 0.01 -3.96
C THR A 131 -14.94 0.54 -5.24
N THR A 132 -15.40 1.67 -5.76
CA THR A 132 -14.88 2.26 -7.01
C THR A 132 -13.40 2.63 -6.86
N TRP A 133 -13.02 3.27 -5.76
CA TRP A 133 -11.64 3.62 -5.49
C TRP A 133 -10.74 2.40 -5.36
N LYS A 134 -11.18 1.38 -4.63
CA LYS A 134 -10.42 0.13 -4.51
C LYS A 134 -10.23 -0.56 -5.86
N ASN A 135 -11.26 -0.61 -6.69
CA ASN A 135 -11.14 -1.18 -8.04
C ASN A 135 -10.13 -0.42 -8.90
N ASN A 136 -10.15 0.91 -8.83
CA ASN A 136 -9.22 1.75 -9.60
C ASN A 136 -7.79 1.63 -9.07
N ILE A 137 -7.60 1.61 -7.76
CA ILE A 137 -6.28 1.36 -7.14
C ILE A 137 -5.73 0.00 -7.58
N MET A 138 -6.53 -1.06 -7.58
CA MET A 138 -6.10 -2.39 -8.04
C MET A 138 -5.76 -2.40 -9.53
N ARG A 139 -6.44 -1.62 -10.35
CA ARG A 139 -6.13 -1.47 -11.77
C ARG A 139 -4.75 -0.86 -11.98
N GLU A 140 -4.41 0.19 -11.25
CA GLU A 140 -3.06 0.78 -11.26
C GLU A 140 -2.02 -0.19 -10.67
N ALA A 141 -2.38 -0.90 -9.60
CA ALA A 141 -1.50 -1.85 -8.93
C ALA A 141 -1.03 -3.00 -9.82
N ARG A 142 -1.82 -3.45 -10.79
CA ARG A 142 -1.41 -4.50 -11.74
C ARG A 142 -0.09 -4.16 -12.42
N GLU A 143 0.07 -2.92 -12.86
CA GLU A 143 1.29 -2.48 -13.55
C GLU A 143 2.48 -2.38 -12.59
N LEU A 144 2.26 -1.92 -11.36
CA LEU A 144 3.31 -1.77 -10.36
C LEU A 144 3.84 -3.11 -9.85
N PHE A 145 2.95 -4.08 -9.63
CA PHE A 145 3.31 -5.41 -9.14
C PHE A 145 3.70 -6.39 -10.25
N TYR A 146 3.63 -5.98 -11.52
CA TYR A 146 3.88 -6.87 -12.65
C TYR A 146 5.34 -7.30 -12.74
N ASP A 147 5.57 -8.60 -12.81
CA ASP A 147 6.85 -9.24 -13.08
C ASP A 147 6.67 -10.31 -14.17
N GLN A 148 7.10 -10.01 -15.38
CA GLN A 148 6.98 -10.92 -16.54
C GLN A 148 7.83 -12.20 -16.39
N HIS A 149 8.86 -12.18 -15.56
CA HIS A 149 9.78 -13.30 -15.36
C HIS A 149 9.47 -14.15 -14.12
N PHE A 150 8.42 -13.79 -13.38
CA PHE A 150 8.10 -14.44 -12.12
C PHE A 150 7.83 -15.94 -12.27
N ILE A 151 7.06 -16.36 -13.26
CA ILE A 151 6.73 -17.77 -13.50
C ILE A 151 8.00 -18.56 -13.84
N GLU A 152 8.90 -18.00 -14.64
CA GLU A 152 10.20 -18.63 -14.95
C GLU A 152 11.04 -18.87 -13.70
N LYS A 153 11.07 -17.91 -12.78
CA LYS A 153 11.77 -18.05 -11.50
C LYS A 153 11.16 -19.13 -10.60
N LEU A 154 9.84 -19.28 -10.63
CA LEU A 154 9.14 -20.33 -9.89
C LEU A 154 9.42 -21.72 -10.47
N ASP A 155 9.49 -21.88 -11.79
CA ASP A 155 9.80 -23.14 -12.45
C ASP A 155 11.23 -23.63 -12.13
N GLN A 156 12.15 -22.73 -11.83
CA GLN A 156 13.50 -23.04 -11.37
C GLN A 156 13.54 -23.50 -9.91
N ASN A 157 12.50 -23.22 -9.12
CA ASN A 157 12.40 -23.63 -7.72
C ASN A 157 10.99 -24.13 -7.41
N PRO A 158 10.64 -25.38 -7.80
CA PRO A 158 9.29 -25.92 -7.68
C PRO A 158 8.79 -26.05 -6.23
N TYR A 159 9.67 -26.00 -5.23
CA TYR A 159 9.28 -26.05 -3.81
C TYR A 159 8.64 -24.76 -3.31
N LEU A 160 8.74 -23.66 -4.08
CA LEU A 160 8.15 -22.36 -3.72
C LEU A 160 6.73 -22.18 -4.24
N LEU A 161 6.25 -23.07 -5.13
CA LEU A 161 4.93 -22.99 -5.73
C LEU A 161 3.98 -24.03 -5.10
N CYS A 162 2.84 -23.57 -4.61
CA CYS A 162 1.69 -24.41 -4.31
C CYS A 162 0.58 -24.16 -5.32
N PHE A 163 0.17 -25.22 -6.02
CA PHE A 163 -1.03 -25.17 -6.85
C PHE A 163 -2.26 -25.40 -5.98
N ASN A 164 -3.18 -24.44 -5.98
CA ASN A 164 -4.50 -24.62 -5.34
C ASN A 164 -5.42 -25.56 -6.11
N ASN A 165 -4.98 -26.12 -7.19
CA ASN A 165 -5.76 -26.99 -8.08
C ASN A 165 -5.38 -28.47 -7.96
N CYS A 166 -5.07 -28.94 -6.77
CA CYS A 166 -5.14 -30.36 -6.49
C CYS A 166 -6.61 -30.71 -6.18
N VAL A 167 -7.42 -30.77 -7.20
CA VAL A 167 -8.66 -31.53 -7.17
C VAL A 167 -8.34 -32.93 -7.65
#